data_b2c5462df31b7202d0c6ad58cf316ffc
#
_entry.id   b2c5462df31b7202d0c6ad58cf316ffc
#
_cell.length_a   1.000
_cell.length_b   1.000
_cell.length_c   1.000
_cell.angle_alpha   90.00
_cell.angle_beta   90.00
_cell.angle_gamma   90.00
#
_symmetry.space_group_name_H-M   'P 1'
#
loop_
_entity.id
_entity.type
_entity.pdbx_description
1 polymer ?
#
loop_
_entity_poly.entity_id
_entity_poly.type
_entity_poly.pdbx_seq_one_letter_code
_entity_poly.pdbx_strand_id
1 'polypeptide(L)'
;MEVGEVSYSVGEVARLSGVTVRTLHHYDEVGLLVPSRRTRAGYRSYSDGDLDRLRRILFYRELGFGLDEIAGILADGDAKDHLRRQQHALLGRIERLRRMLAAVERELEASDMGVNLTQEEKFELFGDFDPDDYAEEAEQRWGGTDAYKQSQERMKSYTKQDWARFMESQQAIGTALAEAFTDGVAPDSERAMDLAEQHRAHITKWCYDCTYEIHRGLGEMYVSDERFTATYDEIAPGLAVFVRDAIIANANRAGA
;
A
#
# COMPACT_ATOMS: atom_id res chain seq x y z
N MET A 1 -51.59 23.11 41.79
CA MET A 1 -51.18 21.72 41.43
C MET A 1 -49.66 21.73 41.31
N GLU A 2 -48.97 21.20 42.34
CA GLU A 2 -47.53 20.98 42.23
C GLU A 2 -47.32 19.93 41.13
N VAL A 3 -46.70 20.33 40.07
CA VAL A 3 -46.18 19.40 39.06
C VAL A 3 -45.10 18.60 39.77
N GLY A 4 -45.39 17.35 40.09
CA GLY A 4 -44.44 16.46 40.76
C GLY A 4 -43.17 16.37 39.93
N GLU A 5 -42.10 16.95 40.46
CA GLU A 5 -40.78 16.97 39.83
C GLU A 5 -40.28 15.52 39.69
N VAL A 6 -40.05 15.08 38.47
CA VAL A 6 -39.61 13.73 38.19
C VAL A 6 -38.23 13.51 38.83
N SER A 7 -38.06 12.38 39.51
CA SER A 7 -36.80 12.07 40.16
C SER A 7 -36.37 10.63 39.81
N TYR A 8 -35.09 10.47 39.52
CA TYR A 8 -34.51 9.23 39.05
C TYR A 8 -33.53 8.68 40.08
N SER A 9 -33.57 7.38 40.32
CA SER A 9 -32.55 6.66 41.08
C SER A 9 -31.24 6.55 40.28
N VAL A 10 -30.12 6.29 40.97
CA VAL A 10 -28.82 6.08 40.30
C VAL A 10 -28.84 4.94 39.27
N GLY A 11 -29.61 3.87 39.53
CA GLY A 11 -29.76 2.75 38.60
C GLY A 11 -30.55 3.12 37.34
N GLU A 12 -31.59 3.98 37.47
CA GLU A 12 -32.34 4.46 36.30
C GLU A 12 -31.49 5.40 35.47
N VAL A 13 -30.74 6.33 36.11
CA VAL A 13 -29.80 7.21 35.39
C VAL A 13 -28.74 6.40 34.66
N ALA A 14 -28.13 5.41 35.28
CA ALA A 14 -27.13 4.54 34.67
C ALA A 14 -27.68 3.84 33.42
N ARG A 15 -28.90 3.28 33.49
CA ARG A 15 -29.56 2.63 32.39
C ARG A 15 -29.91 3.59 31.24
N LEU A 16 -30.40 4.76 31.55
CA LEU A 16 -30.81 5.80 30.59
C LEU A 16 -29.60 6.42 29.85
N SER A 17 -28.50 6.58 30.56
CA SER A 17 -27.29 7.26 30.03
C SER A 17 -26.22 6.30 29.46
N GLY A 18 -26.35 5.01 29.69
CA GLY A 18 -25.36 4.01 29.26
C GLY A 18 -24.06 4.00 30.08
N VAL A 19 -23.98 4.76 31.17
CA VAL A 19 -22.81 4.75 32.06
C VAL A 19 -23.03 3.84 33.28
N THR A 20 -21.95 3.39 33.89
CA THR A 20 -22.04 2.54 35.09
C THR A 20 -22.46 3.36 36.34
N VAL A 21 -23.10 2.70 37.29
CA VAL A 21 -23.37 3.31 38.62
C VAL A 21 -22.07 3.80 39.26
N ARG A 22 -20.96 3.10 39.09
CA ARG A 22 -19.63 3.49 39.57
C ARG A 22 -19.17 4.83 38.97
N THR A 23 -19.42 5.02 37.67
CA THR A 23 -19.10 6.28 36.97
C THR A 23 -19.92 7.45 37.58
N LEU A 24 -21.22 7.25 37.86
CA LEU A 24 -22.06 8.28 38.48
C LEU A 24 -21.61 8.61 39.90
N HIS A 25 -21.19 7.60 40.68
CA HIS A 25 -20.62 7.84 42.00
C HIS A 25 -19.30 8.64 41.91
N HIS A 26 -18.44 8.30 40.96
CA HIS A 26 -17.19 9.03 40.73
C HIS A 26 -17.46 10.49 40.32
N TYR A 27 -18.45 10.75 39.48
CA TYR A 27 -18.83 12.11 39.09
C TYR A 27 -19.37 12.93 40.27
N ASP A 28 -20.10 12.30 41.20
CA ASP A 28 -20.54 12.93 42.47
C ASP A 28 -19.32 13.24 43.38
N GLU A 29 -18.39 12.28 43.54
CA GLU A 29 -17.18 12.41 44.37
C GLU A 29 -16.27 13.57 43.90
N VAL A 30 -16.11 13.74 42.59
CA VAL A 30 -15.29 14.82 42.00
C VAL A 30 -16.09 16.11 41.80
N GLY A 31 -17.35 16.17 42.21
CA GLY A 31 -18.19 17.36 42.11
C GLY A 31 -18.66 17.67 40.67
N LEU A 32 -18.44 16.79 39.71
CA LEU A 32 -18.82 17.02 38.31
C LEU A 32 -20.32 16.86 38.08
N LEU A 33 -20.96 15.87 38.73
CA LEU A 33 -22.40 15.63 38.73
C LEU A 33 -22.86 15.29 40.15
N VAL A 34 -23.23 16.30 40.91
CA VAL A 34 -23.78 16.14 42.28
C VAL A 34 -25.29 15.96 42.17
N PRO A 35 -25.87 14.86 42.69
CA PRO A 35 -27.33 14.69 42.67
C PRO A 35 -28.02 15.78 43.46
N SER A 36 -29.03 16.42 42.86
CA SER A 36 -29.74 17.54 43.45
C SER A 36 -30.52 17.18 44.70
N ARG A 37 -30.81 15.88 44.93
CA ARG A 37 -31.59 15.38 46.07
C ARG A 37 -31.01 14.06 46.62
N ARG A 38 -31.39 13.80 47.89
CA ARG A 38 -31.25 12.48 48.49
C ARG A 38 -32.60 12.05 49.09
N THR A 39 -32.91 10.78 48.97
CA THR A 39 -34.13 10.24 49.60
C THR A 39 -34.03 10.29 51.14
N ARG A 40 -35.16 10.09 51.84
CA ARG A 40 -35.16 9.96 53.30
C ARG A 40 -34.24 8.85 53.84
N ALA A 41 -33.99 7.82 53.01
CA ALA A 41 -33.06 6.74 53.32
C ALA A 41 -31.61 7.03 52.89
N GLY A 42 -31.28 8.26 52.43
CA GLY A 42 -29.93 8.69 52.05
C GLY A 42 -29.49 8.33 50.62
N TYR A 43 -30.34 7.68 49.83
CA TYR A 43 -29.98 7.33 48.44
C TYR A 43 -30.00 8.55 47.54
N ARG A 44 -29.05 8.55 46.54
CA ARG A 44 -28.93 9.56 45.49
C ARG A 44 -30.19 9.61 44.62
N SER A 45 -30.71 10.82 44.41
CA SER A 45 -31.87 11.06 43.56
C SER A 45 -31.56 12.23 42.62
N TYR A 46 -31.75 12.02 41.33
CA TYR A 46 -31.40 12.95 40.26
C TYR A 46 -32.66 13.57 39.67
N SER A 47 -32.59 14.84 39.34
CA SER A 47 -33.64 15.61 38.67
C SER A 47 -33.40 15.60 37.14
N ASP A 48 -34.38 16.14 36.39
CA ASP A 48 -34.20 16.38 34.94
C ASP A 48 -33.01 17.30 34.64
N GLY A 49 -32.77 18.31 35.50
CA GLY A 49 -31.61 19.20 35.39
C GLY A 49 -30.27 18.47 35.58
N ASP A 50 -30.23 17.46 36.46
CA ASP A 50 -29.04 16.62 36.63
C ASP A 50 -28.82 15.74 35.40
N LEU A 51 -29.88 15.25 34.77
CA LEU A 51 -29.78 14.49 33.50
C LEU A 51 -29.29 15.38 32.36
N ASP A 52 -29.75 16.61 32.26
CA ASP A 52 -29.26 17.56 31.25
C ASP A 52 -27.77 17.89 31.47
N ARG A 53 -27.36 18.07 32.74
CA ARG A 53 -25.93 18.21 33.07
C ARG A 53 -25.13 16.95 32.69
N LEU A 54 -25.65 15.76 32.96
CA LEU A 54 -25.01 14.49 32.59
C LEU A 54 -24.85 14.37 31.06
N ARG A 55 -25.88 14.71 30.26
CA ARG A 55 -25.77 14.72 28.79
C ARG A 55 -24.65 15.62 28.31
N ARG A 56 -24.49 16.80 28.89
CA ARG A 56 -23.39 17.71 28.55
C ARG A 56 -22.03 17.12 28.92
N ILE A 57 -21.91 16.50 30.10
CA ILE A 57 -20.68 15.80 30.51
C ILE A 57 -20.31 14.71 29.50
N LEU A 58 -21.26 13.84 29.14
CA LEU A 58 -21.03 12.74 28.22
C LEU A 58 -20.65 13.24 26.81
N PHE A 59 -21.29 14.29 26.32
CA PHE A 59 -20.94 14.94 25.07
C PHE A 59 -19.47 15.40 25.04
N TYR A 60 -19.02 16.11 26.09
CA TYR A 60 -17.62 16.53 26.14
C TYR A 60 -16.66 15.36 26.34
N ARG A 61 -17.04 14.30 27.06
CA ARG A 61 -16.26 13.07 27.21
C ARG A 61 -16.05 12.38 25.88
N GLU A 62 -17.09 12.29 25.07
CA GLU A 62 -17.01 11.71 23.72
C GLU A 62 -16.06 12.51 22.80
N LEU A 63 -16.02 13.82 22.96
CA LEU A 63 -15.06 14.68 22.27
C LEU A 63 -13.62 14.57 22.82
N GLY A 64 -13.40 13.81 23.90
CA GLY A 64 -12.08 13.56 24.48
C GLY A 64 -11.60 14.53 25.56
N PHE A 65 -12.47 15.39 26.08
CA PHE A 65 -12.12 16.27 27.19
C PHE A 65 -11.92 15.52 28.52
N GLY A 66 -10.94 15.97 29.32
CA GLY A 66 -10.72 15.50 30.68
C GLY A 66 -11.84 15.98 31.65
N LEU A 67 -12.00 15.33 32.82
CA LEU A 67 -13.05 15.69 33.77
C LEU A 67 -12.88 17.11 34.32
N ASP A 68 -11.64 17.54 34.57
CA ASP A 68 -11.33 18.88 35.06
C ASP A 68 -11.65 19.96 34.02
N GLU A 69 -11.37 19.69 32.74
CA GLU A 69 -11.72 20.59 31.64
C GLU A 69 -13.24 20.74 31.51
N ILE A 70 -13.96 19.60 31.61
CA ILE A 70 -15.44 19.60 31.58
C ILE A 70 -16.00 20.39 32.74
N ALA A 71 -15.45 20.25 33.94
CA ALA A 71 -15.87 21.03 35.09
C ALA A 71 -15.72 22.53 34.84
N GLY A 72 -14.60 22.98 34.28
CA GLY A 72 -14.36 24.36 33.87
C GLY A 72 -15.37 24.85 32.83
N ILE A 73 -15.58 24.09 31.76
CA ILE A 73 -16.54 24.43 30.68
C ILE A 73 -17.97 24.58 31.24
N LEU A 74 -18.36 23.71 32.19
CA LEU A 74 -19.70 23.74 32.78
C LEU A 74 -19.87 24.85 33.80
N ALA A 75 -18.79 25.36 34.40
CA ALA A 75 -18.80 26.49 35.37
C ALA A 75 -18.77 27.85 34.64
N ASP A 76 -17.90 28.05 33.66
CA ASP A 76 -17.65 29.34 33.03
C ASP A 76 -18.65 29.67 31.90
N GLY A 77 -19.40 28.70 31.41
CA GLY A 77 -20.41 28.89 30.35
C GLY A 77 -19.82 29.15 28.95
N ASP A 78 -18.54 29.43 28.83
CA ASP A 78 -17.87 29.67 27.53
C ASP A 78 -17.21 28.39 26.99
N ALA A 79 -18.04 27.53 26.43
CA ALA A 79 -17.56 26.29 25.77
C ALA A 79 -16.86 26.54 24.43
N LYS A 80 -17.00 27.73 23.84
CA LYS A 80 -16.64 27.98 22.45
C LYS A 80 -15.13 27.86 22.20
N ASP A 81 -14.31 28.41 23.06
CA ASP A 81 -12.86 28.35 22.91
C ASP A 81 -12.29 26.97 23.24
N HIS A 82 -12.90 26.26 24.21
CA HIS A 82 -12.56 24.86 24.48
C HIS A 82 -12.88 23.97 23.27
N LEU A 83 -14.05 24.11 22.67
CA LEU A 83 -14.45 23.37 21.47
C LEU A 83 -13.57 23.69 20.27
N ARG A 84 -13.14 24.93 20.07
CA ARG A 84 -12.21 25.32 19.02
C ARG A 84 -10.83 24.64 19.19
N ARG A 85 -10.29 24.65 20.41
CA ARG A 85 -9.01 23.95 20.68
C ARG A 85 -9.12 22.46 20.41
N GLN A 86 -10.23 21.84 20.86
CA GLN A 86 -10.46 20.42 20.60
C GLN A 86 -10.64 20.11 19.11
N GLN A 87 -11.38 20.94 18.38
CA GLN A 87 -11.51 20.82 16.93
C GLN A 87 -10.13 20.86 16.26
N HIS A 88 -9.27 21.80 16.66
CA HIS A 88 -7.92 21.91 16.11
C HIS A 88 -7.06 20.68 16.42
N ALA A 89 -7.14 20.16 17.64
CA ALA A 89 -6.43 18.93 18.04
C ALA A 89 -6.92 17.70 17.25
N LEU A 90 -8.23 17.57 17.03
CA LEU A 90 -8.81 16.50 16.23
C LEU A 90 -8.40 16.58 14.76
N LEU A 91 -8.38 17.78 14.16
CA LEU A 91 -7.88 17.98 12.79
C LEU A 91 -6.41 17.58 12.67
N GLY A 92 -5.58 17.96 13.64
CA GLY A 92 -4.18 17.53 13.68
C GLY A 92 -4.00 16.01 13.80
N ARG A 93 -4.90 15.34 14.56
CA ARG A 93 -4.89 13.87 14.67
C ARG A 93 -5.33 13.19 13.38
N ILE A 94 -6.36 13.72 12.71
CA ILE A 94 -6.80 13.22 11.40
C ILE A 94 -5.67 13.31 10.38
N GLU A 95 -4.97 14.44 10.33
CA GLU A 95 -3.84 14.63 9.41
C GLU A 95 -2.67 13.67 9.70
N ARG A 96 -2.39 13.42 10.98
CA ARG A 96 -1.40 12.40 11.35
C ARG A 96 -1.81 11.01 10.90
N LEU A 97 -3.08 10.62 11.13
CA LEU A 97 -3.59 9.30 10.73
C LEU A 97 -3.56 9.12 9.22
N ARG A 98 -3.88 10.17 8.44
CA ARG A 98 -3.77 10.14 6.98
C ARG A 98 -2.33 9.88 6.51
N ARG A 99 -1.35 10.56 7.13
CA ARG A 99 0.06 10.31 6.80
C ARG A 99 0.51 8.89 7.15
N MET A 100 0.05 8.35 8.27
CA MET A 100 0.33 6.95 8.66
C MET A 100 -0.30 5.97 7.66
N LEU A 101 -1.54 6.20 7.25
CA LEU A 101 -2.22 5.37 6.26
C LEU A 101 -1.47 5.39 4.93
N ALA A 102 -1.10 6.57 4.42
CA ALA A 102 -0.32 6.70 3.19
C ALA A 102 1.08 6.05 3.30
N ALA A 103 1.67 5.97 4.49
CA ALA A 103 2.92 5.22 4.69
C ALA A 103 2.70 3.70 4.64
N VAL A 104 1.61 3.21 5.24
CA VAL A 104 1.23 1.78 5.16
C VAL A 104 0.87 1.38 3.73
N GLU A 105 0.13 2.23 3.00
CA GLU A 105 -0.20 1.99 1.59
C GLU A 105 1.06 1.87 0.73
N ARG A 106 2.03 2.77 0.90
CA ARG A 106 3.32 2.67 0.18
C ARG A 106 4.10 1.40 0.53
N GLU A 107 4.09 0.97 1.79
CA GLU A 107 4.77 -0.27 2.21
C GLU A 107 4.08 -1.51 1.64
N LEU A 108 2.75 -1.51 1.57
CA LEU A 108 2.00 -2.57 0.90
C LEU A 108 2.27 -2.60 -0.60
N GLU A 109 2.29 -1.44 -1.27
CA GLU A 109 2.64 -1.32 -2.68
C GLU A 109 4.08 -1.80 -2.95
N ALA A 110 5.04 -1.44 -2.10
CA ALA A 110 6.42 -1.91 -2.20
C ALA A 110 6.53 -3.44 -2.01
N SER A 111 5.76 -3.99 -1.07
CA SER A 111 5.66 -5.45 -0.87
C SER A 111 5.00 -6.18 -2.05
N ASP A 112 4.06 -5.53 -2.74
CA ASP A 112 3.38 -6.09 -3.92
C ASP A 112 4.19 -5.95 -5.22
N MET A 113 5.23 -5.10 -5.25
CA MET A 113 6.12 -4.94 -6.41
C MET A 113 7.18 -6.03 -6.53
N GLY A 114 7.39 -6.82 -5.48
CA GLY A 114 8.31 -7.94 -5.48
C GLY A 114 7.78 -9.15 -6.24
N VAL A 115 8.71 -10.03 -6.64
CA VAL A 115 8.37 -11.36 -7.16
C VAL A 115 7.67 -12.15 -6.05
N ASN A 116 6.42 -12.58 -6.29
CA ASN A 116 5.59 -13.29 -5.30
C ASN A 116 6.08 -14.73 -5.04
N LEU A 117 7.31 -14.85 -4.58
CA LEU A 117 8.01 -16.08 -4.25
C LEU A 117 8.68 -15.96 -2.88
N THR A 118 8.80 -17.06 -2.15
CA THR A 118 9.62 -17.12 -0.94
C THR A 118 11.10 -16.94 -1.29
N GLN A 119 11.93 -16.56 -0.31
CA GLN A 119 13.38 -16.44 -0.51
C GLN A 119 14.02 -17.75 -1.01
N GLU A 120 13.55 -18.90 -0.50
CA GLU A 120 14.01 -20.22 -0.93
C GLU A 120 13.63 -20.48 -2.40
N GLU A 121 12.42 -20.10 -2.81
CA GLU A 121 11.96 -20.23 -4.20
C GLU A 121 12.67 -19.28 -5.15
N LYS A 122 12.98 -18.05 -4.72
CA LYS A 122 13.81 -17.11 -5.48
C LYS A 122 15.20 -17.66 -5.70
N PHE A 123 15.84 -18.18 -4.63
CA PHE A 123 17.17 -18.77 -4.74
C PHE A 123 17.19 -20.00 -5.66
N GLU A 124 16.15 -20.85 -5.59
CA GLU A 124 16.02 -22.04 -6.46
C GLU A 124 15.86 -21.67 -7.93
N LEU A 125 15.12 -20.59 -8.25
CA LEU A 125 14.81 -20.20 -9.62
C LEU A 125 15.85 -19.25 -10.23
N PHE A 126 16.37 -18.32 -9.44
CA PHE A 126 17.23 -17.23 -9.91
C PHE A 126 18.70 -17.35 -9.45
N GLY A 127 19.00 -18.30 -8.53
CA GLY A 127 20.32 -18.42 -7.93
C GLY A 127 20.68 -17.19 -7.08
N ASP A 128 21.86 -16.60 -7.32
CA ASP A 128 22.33 -15.41 -6.62
C ASP A 128 21.70 -14.10 -7.13
N PHE A 129 20.89 -14.15 -8.18
CA PHE A 129 20.19 -12.97 -8.72
C PHE A 129 18.85 -12.78 -8.01
N ASP A 130 18.67 -11.68 -7.30
CA ASP A 130 17.35 -11.31 -6.73
C ASP A 130 16.71 -10.20 -7.60
N PRO A 131 15.61 -10.49 -8.28
CA PRO A 131 14.89 -9.48 -9.07
C PRO A 131 14.45 -8.26 -8.27
N ASP A 132 14.22 -8.40 -6.95
CA ASP A 132 13.75 -7.32 -6.09
C ASP A 132 14.84 -6.26 -5.85
N ASP A 133 16.12 -6.62 -5.95
CA ASP A 133 17.23 -5.67 -5.83
C ASP A 133 17.19 -4.58 -6.92
N TYR A 134 16.51 -4.86 -8.02
CA TYR A 134 16.38 -3.95 -9.17
C TYR A 134 15.01 -3.29 -9.30
N ALA A 135 14.06 -3.64 -8.42
CA ALA A 135 12.68 -3.16 -8.51
C ALA A 135 12.58 -1.64 -8.42
N GLU A 136 13.31 -1.02 -7.47
CA GLU A 136 13.32 0.44 -7.27
C GLU A 136 13.93 1.19 -8.48
N GLU A 137 15.03 0.67 -9.05
CA GLU A 137 15.64 1.24 -10.24
C GLU A 137 14.72 1.12 -11.46
N ALA A 138 14.07 -0.02 -11.63
CA ALA A 138 13.13 -0.27 -12.72
C ALA A 138 11.92 0.67 -12.62
N GLU A 139 11.39 0.90 -11.42
CA GLU A 139 10.32 1.87 -11.20
C GLU A 139 10.73 3.29 -11.51
N GLN A 140 11.92 3.71 -11.06
CA GLN A 140 12.44 5.06 -11.35
C GLN A 140 12.64 5.30 -12.85
N ARG A 141 13.11 4.30 -13.59
CA ARG A 141 13.39 4.43 -15.03
C ARG A 141 12.14 4.28 -15.89
N TRP A 142 11.24 3.35 -15.57
CA TRP A 142 10.14 2.93 -16.44
C TRP A 142 8.75 3.00 -15.80
N GLY A 143 8.62 3.32 -14.51
CA GLY A 143 7.35 3.33 -13.77
C GLY A 143 6.22 4.15 -14.40
N GLY A 144 6.57 5.19 -15.18
CA GLY A 144 5.62 5.98 -15.96
C GLY A 144 5.10 5.33 -17.25
N THR A 145 5.73 4.21 -17.71
CA THR A 145 5.40 3.58 -18.98
C THR A 145 4.26 2.55 -18.84
N ASP A 146 3.50 2.36 -19.92
CA ASP A 146 2.46 1.34 -19.96
C ASP A 146 3.05 -0.08 -19.94
N ALA A 147 4.23 -0.28 -20.54
CA ALA A 147 4.95 -1.55 -20.52
C ALA A 147 5.30 -1.98 -19.07
N TYR A 148 5.80 -1.07 -18.24
CA TYR A 148 6.09 -1.35 -16.84
C TYR A 148 4.82 -1.75 -16.07
N LYS A 149 3.73 -0.98 -16.22
CA LYS A 149 2.45 -1.26 -15.55
C LYS A 149 1.89 -2.63 -15.97
N GLN A 150 1.93 -2.97 -17.26
CA GLN A 150 1.51 -4.28 -17.75
C GLN A 150 2.37 -5.41 -17.18
N SER A 151 3.69 -5.23 -17.11
CA SER A 151 4.61 -6.20 -16.53
C SER A 151 4.29 -6.48 -15.07
N GLN A 152 4.14 -5.43 -14.27
CA GLN A 152 3.78 -5.55 -12.86
C GLN A 152 2.45 -6.28 -12.67
N GLU A 153 1.42 -5.93 -13.43
CA GLU A 153 0.10 -6.56 -13.33
C GLU A 153 0.14 -8.04 -13.70
N ARG A 154 0.89 -8.42 -14.76
CA ARG A 154 1.02 -9.82 -15.17
C ARG A 154 1.80 -10.63 -14.13
N MET A 155 2.94 -10.11 -13.64
CA MET A 155 3.81 -10.81 -12.70
C MET A 155 3.19 -11.01 -11.32
N LYS A 156 2.27 -10.14 -10.88
CA LYS A 156 1.50 -10.32 -9.63
C LYS A 156 0.76 -11.66 -9.56
N SER A 157 0.33 -12.20 -10.68
CA SER A 157 -0.43 -13.44 -10.76
C SER A 157 0.42 -14.70 -10.96
N TYR A 158 1.75 -14.56 -11.11
CA TYR A 158 2.62 -15.68 -11.45
C TYR A 158 2.84 -16.60 -10.27
N THR A 159 2.64 -17.89 -10.52
CA THR A 159 3.00 -18.97 -9.61
C THR A 159 4.49 -19.34 -9.79
N LYS A 160 5.05 -20.10 -8.84
CA LYS A 160 6.40 -20.69 -9.00
C LYS A 160 6.56 -21.45 -10.33
N GLN A 161 5.50 -22.16 -10.77
CA GLN A 161 5.54 -22.88 -12.03
C GLN A 161 5.57 -21.96 -13.24
N ASP A 162 4.91 -20.81 -13.19
CA ASP A 162 4.96 -19.82 -14.26
C ASP A 162 6.34 -19.19 -14.36
N TRP A 163 6.95 -18.87 -13.22
CA TRP A 163 8.33 -18.40 -13.15
C TRP A 163 9.33 -19.44 -13.68
N ALA A 164 9.17 -20.72 -13.33
CA ALA A 164 10.01 -21.78 -13.87
C ALA A 164 9.92 -21.87 -15.41
N ARG A 165 8.71 -21.78 -15.96
CA ARG A 165 8.48 -21.78 -17.41
C ARG A 165 9.04 -20.52 -18.10
N PHE A 166 8.92 -19.37 -17.44
CA PHE A 166 9.51 -18.12 -17.90
C PHE A 166 11.03 -18.29 -18.04
N MET A 167 11.71 -18.74 -16.99
CA MET A 167 13.16 -18.94 -16.97
C MET A 167 13.61 -19.99 -17.99
N GLU A 168 12.92 -21.13 -18.08
CA GLU A 168 13.23 -22.18 -19.06
C GLU A 168 13.15 -21.65 -20.49
N SER A 169 12.09 -20.92 -20.82
CA SER A 169 11.93 -20.36 -22.17
C SER A 169 12.94 -19.24 -22.47
N GLN A 170 13.25 -18.41 -21.48
CA GLN A 170 14.29 -17.38 -21.58
C GLN A 170 15.65 -17.99 -21.87
N GLN A 171 16.03 -19.03 -21.11
CA GLN A 171 17.29 -19.74 -21.27
C GLN A 171 17.39 -20.44 -22.62
N ALA A 172 16.32 -21.10 -23.09
CA ALA A 172 16.28 -21.75 -24.37
C ALA A 172 16.53 -20.77 -25.54
N ILE A 173 15.90 -19.59 -25.50
CA ILE A 173 16.09 -18.53 -26.49
C ILE A 173 17.51 -17.98 -26.44
N GLY A 174 18.03 -17.70 -25.24
CA GLY A 174 19.41 -17.24 -25.06
C GLY A 174 20.46 -18.22 -25.61
N THR A 175 20.27 -19.50 -25.30
CA THR A 175 21.13 -20.58 -25.83
C THR A 175 21.10 -20.65 -27.37
N ALA A 176 19.88 -20.60 -27.95
CA ALA A 176 19.74 -20.66 -29.42
C ALA A 176 20.36 -19.43 -30.12
N LEU A 177 20.29 -18.25 -29.52
CA LEU A 177 20.95 -17.02 -30.01
C LEU A 177 22.48 -17.14 -29.92
N ALA A 178 23.01 -17.69 -28.84
CA ALA A 178 24.45 -17.91 -28.65
C ALA A 178 25.00 -18.98 -29.63
N GLU A 179 24.24 -20.04 -29.86
CA GLU A 179 24.58 -21.06 -30.86
C GLU A 179 24.61 -20.46 -32.28
N ALA A 180 23.57 -19.69 -32.65
CA ALA A 180 23.53 -19.05 -33.98
C ALA A 180 24.72 -18.08 -34.17
N PHE A 181 25.08 -17.32 -33.14
CA PHE A 181 26.25 -16.44 -33.15
C PHE A 181 27.54 -17.24 -33.31
N THR A 182 27.73 -18.32 -32.56
CA THR A 182 28.92 -19.18 -32.60
C THR A 182 29.06 -19.91 -33.95
N ASP A 183 27.92 -20.27 -34.55
CA ASP A 183 27.86 -20.86 -35.90
C ASP A 183 28.19 -19.85 -37.02
N GLY A 184 28.41 -18.58 -36.68
CA GLY A 184 28.69 -17.51 -37.64
C GLY A 184 27.49 -17.12 -38.50
N VAL A 185 26.28 -17.32 -37.98
CA VAL A 185 25.02 -16.92 -38.65
C VAL A 185 24.97 -15.40 -38.76
N ALA A 186 24.64 -14.86 -39.94
CA ALA A 186 24.47 -13.43 -40.09
C ALA A 186 23.24 -12.93 -39.35
N PRO A 187 23.28 -11.76 -38.68
CA PRO A 187 22.16 -11.25 -37.88
C PRO A 187 20.91 -10.92 -38.72
N ASP A 188 21.06 -10.67 -40.01
CA ASP A 188 19.99 -10.43 -40.98
C ASP A 188 19.48 -11.71 -41.69
N SER A 189 19.99 -12.88 -41.29
CA SER A 189 19.50 -14.17 -41.80
C SER A 189 18.11 -14.52 -41.26
N GLU A 190 17.37 -15.36 -41.95
CA GLU A 190 16.07 -15.86 -41.54
C GLU A 190 16.12 -16.49 -40.13
N ARG A 191 17.16 -17.33 -39.88
CA ARG A 191 17.37 -17.99 -38.58
C ARG A 191 17.55 -16.98 -37.45
N ALA A 192 18.38 -15.96 -37.63
CA ALA A 192 18.62 -14.95 -36.60
C ALA A 192 17.39 -14.06 -36.34
N MET A 193 16.70 -13.64 -37.41
CA MET A 193 15.46 -12.88 -37.31
C MET A 193 14.33 -13.68 -36.65
N ASP A 194 14.22 -14.98 -36.89
CA ASP A 194 13.21 -15.82 -36.21
C ASP A 194 13.51 -16.01 -34.73
N LEU A 195 14.77 -16.10 -34.34
CA LEU A 195 15.18 -16.11 -32.93
C LEU A 195 14.87 -14.77 -32.24
N ALA A 196 15.12 -13.65 -32.92
CA ALA A 196 14.74 -12.33 -32.43
C ALA A 196 13.20 -12.22 -32.30
N GLU A 197 12.42 -12.79 -33.19
CA GLU A 197 10.96 -12.81 -33.07
C GLU A 197 10.50 -13.70 -31.92
N GLN A 198 11.14 -14.85 -31.69
CA GLN A 198 10.86 -15.68 -30.53
C GLN A 198 11.15 -14.92 -29.22
N HIS A 199 12.24 -14.16 -29.18
CA HIS A 199 12.57 -13.29 -28.03
C HIS A 199 11.50 -12.22 -27.80
N ARG A 200 11.06 -11.51 -28.86
CA ARG A 200 9.97 -10.54 -28.77
C ARG A 200 8.67 -11.17 -28.29
N ALA A 201 8.33 -12.35 -28.85
CA ALA A 201 7.12 -13.09 -28.47
C ALA A 201 7.17 -13.58 -27.02
N HIS A 202 8.35 -13.98 -26.53
CA HIS A 202 8.57 -14.33 -25.13
C HIS A 202 8.27 -13.13 -24.20
N ILE A 203 8.83 -11.96 -24.50
CA ILE A 203 8.56 -10.73 -23.74
C ILE A 203 7.06 -10.41 -23.79
N THR A 204 6.43 -10.50 -24.96
CA THR A 204 4.99 -10.24 -25.12
C THR A 204 4.15 -11.20 -24.31
N LYS A 205 4.52 -12.46 -24.23
CA LYS A 205 3.80 -13.46 -23.44
C LYS A 205 3.90 -13.24 -21.96
N TRP A 206 5.09 -12.91 -21.46
CA TRP A 206 5.39 -12.95 -20.04
C TRP A 206 5.44 -11.57 -19.37
N CYS A 207 5.84 -10.53 -20.07
CA CYS A 207 6.08 -9.22 -19.46
C CYS A 207 5.00 -8.19 -19.88
N TYR A 208 5.06 -7.74 -21.11
CA TYR A 208 4.20 -6.69 -21.65
C TYR A 208 4.07 -6.80 -23.15
N ASP A 209 3.13 -6.09 -23.77
CA ASP A 209 2.95 -6.09 -25.22
C ASP A 209 4.16 -5.42 -25.91
N CYS A 210 5.11 -6.25 -26.31
CA CYS A 210 6.38 -5.83 -26.90
C CYS A 210 6.19 -5.57 -28.39
N THR A 211 5.97 -4.29 -28.75
CA THR A 211 5.97 -3.87 -30.17
C THR A 211 7.37 -3.97 -30.76
N TYR A 212 7.49 -3.96 -32.08
CA TYR A 212 8.81 -3.93 -32.74
C TYR A 212 9.62 -2.69 -32.37
N GLU A 213 8.97 -1.53 -32.16
CA GLU A 213 9.62 -0.31 -31.70
C GLU A 213 10.21 -0.49 -30.28
N ILE A 214 9.43 -1.05 -29.35
CA ILE A 214 9.93 -1.36 -27.99
C ILE A 214 11.07 -2.37 -28.07
N HIS A 215 10.94 -3.40 -28.91
CA HIS A 215 11.97 -4.43 -29.05
C HIS A 215 13.28 -3.85 -29.60
N ARG A 216 13.24 -2.91 -30.56
CA ARG A 216 14.42 -2.15 -31.01
C ARG A 216 15.06 -1.40 -29.86
N GLY A 217 14.25 -0.68 -29.05
CA GLY A 217 14.75 0.03 -27.88
C GLY A 217 15.46 -0.88 -26.88
N LEU A 218 14.95 -2.10 -26.66
CA LEU A 218 15.64 -3.13 -25.86
C LEU A 218 16.98 -3.54 -26.47
N GLY A 219 17.03 -3.78 -27.78
CA GLY A 219 18.27 -4.12 -28.48
C GLY A 219 19.35 -3.02 -28.32
N GLU A 220 18.98 -1.75 -28.45
CA GLU A 220 19.89 -0.64 -28.20
C GLU A 220 20.34 -0.57 -26.73
N MET A 221 19.45 -0.85 -25.78
CA MET A 221 19.79 -0.89 -24.36
C MET A 221 20.81 -2.00 -24.06
N TYR A 222 20.70 -3.17 -24.71
CA TYR A 222 21.63 -4.28 -24.50
C TYR A 222 23.07 -3.98 -24.87
N VAL A 223 23.32 -3.00 -25.72
CA VAL A 223 24.67 -2.58 -26.11
C VAL A 223 25.10 -1.24 -25.47
N SER A 224 24.19 -0.46 -24.93
CA SER A 224 24.47 0.85 -24.33
C SER A 224 24.64 0.80 -22.81
N ASP A 225 24.07 -0.17 -22.11
CA ASP A 225 24.22 -0.38 -20.66
C ASP A 225 25.19 -1.55 -20.42
N GLU A 226 26.34 -1.26 -19.81
CA GLU A 226 27.43 -2.22 -19.58
C GLU A 226 26.98 -3.49 -18.85
N ARG A 227 25.97 -3.42 -17.99
CA ARG A 227 25.44 -4.58 -17.24
C ARG A 227 24.73 -5.56 -18.17
N PHE A 228 23.90 -5.04 -19.08
CA PHE A 228 23.21 -5.87 -20.06
C PHE A 228 24.19 -6.43 -21.11
N THR A 229 25.16 -5.61 -21.55
CA THR A 229 26.22 -6.08 -22.44
C THR A 229 26.99 -7.24 -21.80
N ALA A 230 27.37 -7.12 -20.52
CA ALA A 230 28.08 -8.15 -19.80
C ALA A 230 27.29 -9.47 -19.73
N THR A 231 25.97 -9.41 -19.47
CA THR A 231 25.09 -10.59 -19.41
C THR A 231 25.14 -11.43 -20.70
N TYR A 232 25.18 -10.79 -21.86
CA TYR A 232 25.29 -11.49 -23.13
C TYR A 232 26.73 -11.89 -23.45
N ASP A 233 27.67 -10.99 -23.21
CA ASP A 233 29.07 -11.17 -23.60
C ASP A 233 29.85 -12.14 -22.69
N GLU A 234 29.35 -12.41 -21.48
CA GLU A 234 29.81 -13.53 -20.63
C GLU A 234 29.55 -14.90 -21.30
N ILE A 235 28.49 -15.02 -22.11
CA ILE A 235 28.20 -16.25 -22.85
C ILE A 235 29.15 -16.34 -24.07
N ALA A 236 29.23 -15.28 -24.85
CA ALA A 236 30.16 -15.18 -25.98
C ALA A 236 30.46 -13.70 -26.31
N PRO A 237 31.72 -13.27 -26.33
CA PRO A 237 32.10 -11.88 -26.62
C PRO A 237 31.53 -11.39 -27.95
N GLY A 238 30.73 -10.29 -27.92
CA GLY A 238 30.05 -9.73 -29.09
C GLY A 238 28.63 -10.22 -29.32
N LEU A 239 28.12 -11.12 -28.45
CA LEU A 239 26.75 -11.63 -28.54
C LEU A 239 25.69 -10.53 -28.36
N ALA A 240 25.92 -9.55 -27.49
CA ALA A 240 25.02 -8.43 -27.32
C ALA A 240 24.77 -7.64 -28.61
N VAL A 241 25.83 -7.41 -29.38
CA VAL A 241 25.76 -6.72 -30.68
C VAL A 241 24.99 -7.57 -31.69
N PHE A 242 25.27 -8.87 -31.76
CA PHE A 242 24.54 -9.80 -32.64
C PHE A 242 23.04 -9.81 -32.34
N VAL A 243 22.65 -9.89 -31.06
CA VAL A 243 21.24 -9.89 -30.63
C VAL A 243 20.56 -8.59 -31.04
N ARG A 244 21.19 -7.41 -30.80
CA ARG A 244 20.68 -6.12 -31.25
C ARG A 244 20.44 -6.10 -32.76
N ASP A 245 21.43 -6.51 -33.52
CA ASP A 245 21.38 -6.47 -34.99
C ASP A 245 20.29 -7.41 -35.53
N ALA A 246 20.12 -8.60 -34.94
CA ALA A 246 19.05 -9.53 -35.29
C ALA A 246 17.64 -8.92 -34.94
N ILE A 247 17.51 -8.23 -33.82
CA ILE A 247 16.29 -7.51 -33.42
C ILE A 247 15.95 -6.43 -34.47
N ILE A 248 16.94 -5.62 -34.87
CA ILE A 248 16.75 -4.57 -35.87
C ILE A 248 16.37 -5.16 -37.23
N ALA A 249 17.04 -6.24 -37.65
CA ALA A 249 16.75 -6.92 -38.91
C ALA A 249 15.32 -7.50 -38.90
N ASN A 250 14.90 -8.13 -37.81
CA ASN A 250 13.56 -8.66 -37.66
C ASN A 250 12.47 -7.56 -37.69
N ALA A 251 12.69 -6.45 -37.02
CA ALA A 251 11.77 -5.32 -37.08
C ALA A 251 11.65 -4.74 -38.50
N ASN A 252 12.79 -4.61 -39.23
CA ASN A 252 12.79 -4.18 -40.63
C ASN A 252 12.04 -5.15 -41.53
N ARG A 253 12.21 -6.49 -41.33
CA ARG A 253 11.46 -7.54 -42.03
C ARG A 253 9.95 -7.39 -41.87
N ALA A 254 9.51 -6.98 -40.66
CA ALA A 254 8.10 -6.75 -40.36
C ALA A 254 7.56 -5.43 -40.90
N GLY A 255 8.39 -4.54 -41.45
CA GLY A 255 8.00 -3.24 -41.97
C GLY A 255 7.80 -2.18 -40.87
N ALA A 256 8.42 -2.38 -39.71
CA ALA A 256 8.28 -1.53 -38.53
C ALA A 256 9.55 -0.66 -38.29
#